data_11a4774e276717ee0c40f60af9307f69
#
_entry.id   11a4774e276717ee0c40f60af9307f69
#
_cell.length_a   1.000
_cell.length_b   1.000
_cell.length_c   1.000
_cell.angle_alpha   90.00
_cell.angle_beta   90.00
_cell.angle_gamma   90.00
#
_symmetry.space_group_name_H-M   'P 1'
#
loop_
_entity.id
_entity.type
_entity.pdbx_description
1 polymer ?
#
loop_
_entity_poly.entity_id
_entity_poly.type
_entity_poly.pdbx_seq_one_letter_code
_entity_poly.pdbx_strand_id
1 'polypeptide(L)'
;MRSVSYNILQSRPDAEECVNDTWHRAWNTMPPQRPNSLRAYLCRIVRNLSIDRWRQRYSAKRGGGMEALVLELEECVPAVPSAEEQWEAQEVARAVERWLRTLDEKERDLFLRRYWCGEAVKELAAGLGCSSNGLAQRLRRLRQSLRQALEKEGVVL
;
A
#
# COMPACT_ATOMS: atom_id res chain seq x y z
N MET A 1 -10.77 -7.98 0.03
CA MET A 1 -9.59 -8.81 -0.28
C MET A 1 -9.37 -8.99 -1.78
N ARG A 2 -10.33 -9.53 -2.56
CA ARG A 2 -10.16 -9.74 -4.02
C ARG A 2 -9.76 -8.46 -4.76
N SER A 3 -10.42 -7.33 -4.50
CA SER A 3 -10.10 -6.05 -5.14
C SER A 3 -8.65 -5.61 -4.86
N VAL A 4 -8.18 -5.73 -3.61
CA VAL A 4 -6.80 -5.36 -3.24
C VAL A 4 -5.79 -6.21 -4.01
N SER A 5 -5.98 -7.53 -4.04
CA SER A 5 -5.10 -8.45 -4.76
C SER A 5 -5.13 -8.21 -6.27
N TYR A 6 -6.33 -8.04 -6.84
CA TYR A 6 -6.48 -7.76 -8.26
C TYR A 6 -5.83 -6.45 -8.70
N ASN A 7 -5.96 -5.38 -7.90
CA ASN A 7 -5.35 -4.08 -8.20
C ASN A 7 -3.81 -4.16 -8.24
N ILE A 8 -3.22 -5.06 -7.45
CA ILE A 8 -1.77 -5.29 -7.41
C ILE A 8 -1.34 -6.19 -8.57
N LEU A 9 -2.02 -7.33 -8.77
CA LEU A 9 -1.58 -8.40 -9.68
C LEU A 9 -2.09 -8.24 -11.11
N GLN A 10 -3.19 -7.48 -11.31
CA GLN A 10 -3.90 -7.33 -12.60
C GLN A 10 -4.26 -8.67 -13.25
N SER A 11 -4.44 -9.71 -12.43
CA SER A 11 -4.74 -11.08 -12.83
C SER A 11 -5.79 -11.67 -11.89
N ARG A 12 -6.95 -12.06 -12.43
CA ARG A 12 -8.03 -12.68 -11.63
C ARG A 12 -7.61 -14.01 -11.00
N PRO A 13 -7.01 -14.96 -11.75
CA PRO A 13 -6.59 -16.24 -11.17
C PRO A 13 -5.63 -16.07 -10.01
N ASP A 14 -4.64 -15.20 -10.17
CA ASP A 14 -3.65 -14.94 -9.11
C ASP A 14 -4.26 -14.24 -7.90
N ALA A 15 -5.19 -13.32 -8.13
CA ALA A 15 -5.90 -12.64 -7.05
C ALA A 15 -6.75 -13.63 -6.24
N GLU A 16 -7.41 -14.59 -6.89
CA GLU A 16 -8.18 -15.63 -6.21
C GLU A 16 -7.29 -16.58 -5.42
N GLU A 17 -6.16 -16.96 -5.99
CA GLU A 17 -5.17 -17.80 -5.29
C GLU A 17 -4.60 -17.08 -4.06
N CYS A 18 -4.22 -15.81 -4.17
CA CYS A 18 -3.78 -15.02 -3.01
C CYS A 18 -4.87 -14.89 -1.92
N VAL A 19 -6.13 -14.82 -2.31
CA VAL A 19 -7.23 -14.83 -1.33
C VAL A 19 -7.35 -16.17 -0.63
N ASN A 20 -7.22 -17.29 -1.35
CA ASN A 20 -7.23 -18.63 -0.76
C ASN A 20 -6.04 -18.83 0.18
N ASP A 21 -4.84 -18.44 -0.22
CA ASP A 21 -3.63 -18.48 0.61
C ASP A 21 -3.78 -17.59 1.86
N THR A 22 -4.50 -16.46 1.75
CA THR A 22 -4.80 -15.59 2.89
C THR A 22 -5.66 -16.30 3.92
N TRP A 23 -6.71 -17.02 3.49
CA TRP A 23 -7.55 -17.79 4.40
C TRP A 23 -6.76 -18.90 5.07
N HIS A 24 -5.95 -19.62 4.32
CA HIS A 24 -5.11 -20.69 4.83
C HIS A 24 -4.09 -20.16 5.87
N ARG A 25 -3.42 -19.04 5.55
CA ARG A 25 -2.47 -18.39 6.47
C ARG A 25 -3.15 -17.86 7.74
N ALA A 26 -4.32 -17.23 7.60
CA ALA A 26 -5.09 -16.74 8.73
C ALA A 26 -5.54 -17.88 9.65
N TRP A 27 -6.01 -19.00 9.08
CA TRP A 27 -6.41 -20.18 9.84
C TRP A 27 -5.26 -20.77 10.64
N ASN A 28 -4.07 -20.84 10.08
CA ASN A 28 -2.89 -21.39 10.75
C ASN A 28 -2.29 -20.45 11.81
N THR A 29 -2.64 -19.17 11.78
CA THR A 29 -2.10 -18.18 12.73
C THR A 29 -3.07 -17.79 13.83
N MET A 30 -4.33 -18.16 13.74
CA MET A 30 -5.36 -17.92 14.76
C MET A 30 -5.84 -19.26 15.38
N PRO A 31 -5.82 -19.47 16.72
CA PRO A 31 -5.04 -18.75 17.72
C PRO A 31 -3.55 -19.10 17.63
N PRO A 32 -2.57 -18.28 18.06
CA PRO A 32 -2.66 -17.35 19.20
C PRO A 32 -2.94 -15.89 18.86
N GLN A 33 -2.90 -15.51 17.56
CA GLN A 33 -3.14 -14.11 17.20
C GLN A 33 -4.63 -13.73 17.32
N ARG A 34 -4.91 -12.64 18.03
CA ARG A 34 -6.27 -12.07 18.19
C ARG A 34 -6.29 -10.65 17.65
N PRO A 35 -6.49 -10.44 16.32
CA PRO A 35 -6.51 -9.11 15.75
C PRO A 35 -7.75 -8.32 16.19
N ASN A 36 -7.57 -7.03 16.52
CA ASN A 36 -8.67 -6.13 16.86
C ASN A 36 -9.66 -5.94 15.69
N SER A 37 -9.19 -6.07 14.46
CA SER A 37 -10.00 -6.03 13.24
C SER A 37 -9.59 -7.18 12.32
N LEU A 38 -10.43 -8.19 12.22
CA LEU A 38 -10.22 -9.32 11.32
C LEU A 38 -10.11 -8.85 9.86
N ARG A 39 -10.94 -7.90 9.44
CA ARG A 39 -10.89 -7.34 8.10
C ARG A 39 -9.54 -6.72 7.78
N ALA A 40 -9.03 -5.86 8.65
CA ALA A 40 -7.72 -5.22 8.47
C ALA A 40 -6.58 -6.26 8.45
N TYR A 41 -6.65 -7.25 9.32
CA TYR A 41 -5.69 -8.35 9.38
C TYR A 41 -5.64 -9.15 8.07
N LEU A 42 -6.80 -9.58 7.55
CA LEU A 42 -6.89 -10.32 6.30
C LEU A 42 -6.46 -9.46 5.08
N CYS A 43 -6.83 -8.17 5.07
CA CYS A 43 -6.39 -7.26 4.01
C CYS A 43 -4.88 -7.06 4.02
N ARG A 44 -4.23 -7.04 5.18
CA ARG A 44 -2.76 -6.99 5.31
C ARG A 44 -2.12 -8.26 4.75
N ILE A 45 -2.64 -9.44 5.09
CA ILE A 45 -2.10 -10.71 4.59
C ILE A 45 -2.22 -10.79 3.06
N VAL A 46 -3.41 -10.55 2.51
CA VAL A 46 -3.63 -10.64 1.06
C VAL A 46 -2.77 -9.65 0.29
N ARG A 47 -2.60 -8.44 0.83
CA ARG A 47 -1.72 -7.43 0.22
C ARG A 47 -0.27 -7.90 0.19
N ASN A 48 0.27 -8.39 1.30
CA ASN A 48 1.64 -8.87 1.37
C ASN A 48 1.87 -10.05 0.39
N LEU A 49 0.98 -11.03 0.39
CA LEU A 49 1.05 -12.16 -0.56
C LEU A 49 0.99 -11.69 -2.02
N SER A 50 0.15 -10.69 -2.31
CA SER A 50 0.04 -10.14 -3.66
C SER A 50 1.31 -9.40 -4.08
N ILE A 51 1.92 -8.64 -3.18
CA ILE A 51 3.20 -7.94 -3.43
C ILE A 51 4.33 -8.97 -3.63
N ASP A 52 4.42 -9.98 -2.79
CA ASP A 52 5.44 -11.02 -2.91
C ASP A 52 5.32 -11.75 -4.26
N ARG A 53 4.10 -12.11 -4.66
CA ARG A 53 3.83 -12.74 -5.96
C ARG A 53 4.14 -11.80 -7.12
N TRP A 54 3.81 -10.52 -7.00
CA TRP A 54 4.16 -9.51 -7.99
C TRP A 54 5.68 -9.40 -8.13
N ARG A 55 6.43 -9.29 -7.03
CA ARG A 55 7.90 -9.24 -7.04
C ARG A 55 8.51 -10.47 -7.73
N GLN A 56 8.02 -11.67 -7.46
CA GLN A 56 8.49 -12.91 -8.09
C GLN A 56 8.27 -12.91 -9.60
N ARG A 57 7.17 -12.37 -10.09
CA ARG A 57 6.84 -12.32 -11.51
C ARG A 57 7.54 -11.20 -12.27
N TYR A 58 7.65 -10.04 -11.65
CA TYR A 58 8.07 -8.81 -12.32
C TYR A 58 9.52 -8.40 -12.02
N SER A 59 10.27 -9.15 -11.22
CA SER A 59 11.73 -9.03 -11.16
C SER A 59 12.40 -9.23 -12.53
N ALA A 60 11.67 -9.78 -13.51
CA ALA A 60 12.15 -10.06 -14.88
C ALA A 60 11.47 -9.24 -15.99
N LYS A 61 10.36 -8.51 -15.74
CA LYS A 61 9.64 -7.71 -16.77
C LYS A 61 9.08 -6.43 -16.19
N ARG A 62 9.51 -5.28 -16.73
CA ARG A 62 8.96 -3.95 -16.44
C ARG A 62 7.55 -3.81 -17.03
N GLY A 63 6.61 -3.32 -16.23
CA GLY A 63 5.29 -2.88 -16.67
C GLY A 63 4.11 -3.45 -15.87
N GLY A 64 3.59 -2.70 -14.92
CA GLY A 64 2.36 -2.96 -14.20
C GLY A 64 1.94 -1.79 -13.30
N GLY A 65 0.66 -1.71 -12.93
CA GLY A 65 0.13 -0.63 -12.08
C GLY A 65 0.86 -0.46 -10.74
N MET A 66 1.47 -1.53 -10.23
CA MET A 66 2.29 -1.49 -9.01
C MET A 66 3.61 -0.74 -9.20
N GLU A 67 4.22 -0.80 -10.40
CA GLU A 67 5.45 -0.06 -10.71
C GLU A 67 5.21 1.45 -10.60
N ALA A 68 4.07 1.94 -11.14
CA ALA A 68 3.70 3.34 -11.00
C ALA A 68 3.50 3.76 -9.53
N LEU A 69 2.92 2.88 -8.69
CA LEU A 69 2.76 3.14 -7.26
C LEU A 69 4.09 3.20 -6.52
N VAL A 70 5.00 2.29 -6.85
CA VAL A 70 6.36 2.26 -6.27
C VAL A 70 7.10 3.55 -6.64
N LEU A 71 7.12 3.92 -7.93
CA LEU A 71 7.75 5.16 -8.39
C LEU A 71 7.14 6.41 -7.75
N GLU A 72 5.80 6.46 -7.60
CA GLU A 72 5.15 7.57 -6.91
C GLU A 72 5.57 7.67 -5.42
N LEU A 73 5.78 6.56 -4.75
CA LEU A 73 6.17 6.53 -3.33
C LEU A 73 7.68 6.71 -3.13
N GLU A 74 8.52 6.28 -4.06
CA GLU A 74 9.98 6.48 -4.01
C GLU A 74 10.36 7.96 -3.97
N GLU A 75 9.48 8.86 -4.45
CA GLU A 75 9.67 10.31 -4.33
C GLU A 75 9.58 10.82 -2.88
N CYS A 76 9.00 10.05 -1.95
CA CYS A 76 8.70 10.52 -0.59
C CYS A 76 8.99 9.52 0.54
N VAL A 77 9.30 8.27 0.22
CA VAL A 77 9.63 7.24 1.22
C VAL A 77 10.93 6.57 0.79
N PRO A 78 11.92 6.41 1.69
CA PRO A 78 13.17 5.75 1.34
C PRO A 78 12.92 4.33 0.82
N ALA A 79 13.78 3.87 -0.07
CA ALA A 79 13.74 2.49 -0.55
C ALA A 79 13.74 1.52 0.64
N VAL A 80 12.93 0.45 0.54
CA VAL A 80 12.82 -0.52 1.63
C VAL A 80 14.21 -1.08 1.94
N PRO A 81 14.68 -0.95 3.17
CA PRO A 81 16.01 -1.40 3.57
C PRO A 81 16.20 -2.90 3.38
N SER A 82 17.45 -3.32 3.25
CA SER A 82 17.83 -4.73 3.31
C SER A 82 17.44 -5.36 4.65
N ALA A 83 17.47 -6.68 4.76
CA ALA A 83 17.04 -7.40 5.97
C ALA A 83 17.78 -6.98 7.27
N GLU A 84 18.96 -6.35 7.15
CA GLU A 84 19.75 -5.86 8.25
C GLU A 84 19.24 -4.52 8.84
N GLU A 85 18.40 -3.78 8.10
CA GLU A 85 17.86 -2.46 8.46
C GLU A 85 16.40 -2.52 8.93
N GLN A 86 15.96 -3.65 9.46
CA GLN A 86 14.58 -3.84 9.92
C GLN A 86 14.12 -2.81 10.97
N TRP A 87 15.06 -2.29 11.74
CA TRP A 87 14.77 -1.27 12.75
C TRP A 87 14.39 0.07 12.11
N GLU A 88 15.16 0.50 11.11
CA GLU A 88 14.86 1.73 10.35
C GLU A 88 13.52 1.64 9.61
N ALA A 89 13.22 0.49 9.03
CA ALA A 89 11.92 0.25 8.41
C ALA A 89 10.74 0.38 9.40
N GLN A 90 10.93 0.00 10.66
CA GLN A 90 9.90 0.16 11.69
C GLN A 90 9.72 1.63 12.09
N GLU A 91 10.80 2.40 12.18
CA GLU A 91 10.72 3.84 12.48
C GLU A 91 10.02 4.60 11.35
N VAL A 92 10.37 4.32 10.09
CA VAL A 92 9.67 4.87 8.92
C VAL A 92 8.18 4.50 8.95
N ALA A 93 7.84 3.24 9.24
CA ALA A 93 6.46 2.81 9.32
C ALA A 93 5.67 3.55 10.41
N ARG A 94 6.28 3.77 11.58
CA ARG A 94 5.68 4.56 12.67
C ARG A 94 5.50 6.02 12.30
N ALA A 95 6.47 6.61 11.59
CA ALA A 95 6.40 7.97 11.10
C ALA A 95 5.26 8.16 10.10
N VAL A 96 5.12 7.23 9.14
CA VAL A 96 4.00 7.19 8.20
C VAL A 96 2.66 7.06 8.93
N GLU A 97 2.57 6.20 9.94
CA GLU A 97 1.35 6.02 10.73
C GLU A 97 0.97 7.30 11.49
N ARG A 98 1.96 7.99 12.10
CA ARG A 98 1.72 9.27 12.76
C ARG A 98 1.21 10.32 11.78
N TRP A 99 1.84 10.43 10.62
CA TRP A 99 1.40 11.34 9.56
C TRP A 99 -0.03 11.03 9.08
N LEU A 100 -0.37 9.76 8.83
CA LEU A 100 -1.73 9.37 8.45
C LEU A 100 -2.78 9.80 9.47
N ARG A 101 -2.44 9.83 10.76
CA ARG A 101 -3.34 10.31 11.82
C ARG A 101 -3.56 11.82 11.80
N THR A 102 -2.66 12.59 11.18
CA THR A 102 -2.82 14.06 11.04
C THR A 102 -3.75 14.43 9.89
N LEU A 103 -4.01 13.53 8.96
CA LEU A 103 -4.87 13.75 7.81
C LEU A 103 -6.36 13.70 8.23
N ASP A 104 -7.18 14.48 7.53
CA ASP A 104 -8.62 14.29 7.63
C ASP A 104 -9.04 12.91 7.08
N GLU A 105 -10.26 12.49 7.40
CA GLU A 105 -10.76 11.17 7.03
C GLU A 105 -10.76 10.94 5.51
N LYS A 106 -11.12 11.97 4.73
CA LYS A 106 -11.22 11.88 3.26
C LYS A 106 -9.84 11.77 2.60
N GLU A 107 -8.86 12.51 3.10
CA GLU A 107 -7.49 12.47 2.60
C GLU A 107 -6.80 11.18 2.97
N ARG A 108 -7.00 10.71 4.20
CA ARG A 108 -6.49 9.41 4.66
C ARG A 108 -7.10 8.26 3.87
N ASP A 109 -8.42 8.25 3.65
CA ASP A 109 -9.08 7.23 2.82
C ASP A 109 -8.54 7.24 1.39
N LEU A 110 -8.43 8.43 0.78
CA LEU A 110 -7.88 8.59 -0.55
C LEU A 110 -6.45 8.03 -0.66
N PHE A 111 -5.58 8.36 0.28
CA PHE A 111 -4.20 7.87 0.31
C PHE A 111 -4.14 6.36 0.47
N LEU A 112 -4.92 5.78 1.39
CA LEU A 112 -4.97 4.35 1.61
C LEU A 112 -5.56 3.59 0.40
N ARG A 113 -6.59 4.11 -0.24
CA ARG A 113 -7.16 3.51 -1.44
C ARG A 113 -6.16 3.50 -2.58
N ARG A 114 -5.41 4.58 -2.78
CA ARG A 114 -4.38 4.64 -3.81
C ARG A 114 -3.20 3.71 -3.49
N TYR A 115 -2.54 3.90 -2.35
CA TYR A 115 -1.23 3.28 -2.06
C TYR A 115 -1.32 1.96 -1.30
N TRP A 116 -2.37 1.76 -0.53
CA TRP A 116 -2.58 0.48 0.15
C TRP A 116 -3.41 -0.50 -0.68
N CYS A 117 -4.52 -0.04 -1.26
CA CYS A 117 -5.41 -0.88 -2.06
C CYS A 117 -5.02 -0.96 -3.54
N GLY A 118 -4.14 -0.09 -4.03
CA GLY A 118 -3.65 -0.07 -5.41
C GLY A 118 -4.68 0.41 -6.43
N GLU A 119 -5.70 1.19 -6.01
CA GLU A 119 -6.73 1.69 -6.92
C GLU A 119 -6.15 2.67 -7.94
N ALA A 120 -6.57 2.56 -9.20
CA ALA A 120 -6.12 3.47 -10.26
C ALA A 120 -6.69 4.87 -10.05
N VAL A 121 -5.90 5.91 -10.37
CA VAL A 121 -6.31 7.32 -10.23
C VAL A 121 -7.62 7.59 -10.99
N LYS A 122 -7.79 6.99 -12.17
CA LYS A 122 -8.99 7.14 -13.00
C LYS A 122 -10.24 6.58 -12.31
N GLU A 123 -10.13 5.42 -11.64
CA GLU A 123 -11.23 4.79 -10.92
C GLU A 123 -11.59 5.59 -9.65
N LEU A 124 -10.57 6.03 -8.90
CA LEU A 124 -10.75 6.90 -7.74
C LEU A 124 -11.46 8.21 -8.12
N ALA A 125 -11.02 8.85 -9.21
CA ALA A 125 -11.59 10.10 -9.70
C ALA A 125 -13.06 9.92 -10.11
N ALA A 126 -13.39 8.84 -10.82
CA ALA A 126 -14.76 8.51 -11.19
C ALA A 126 -15.64 8.30 -9.95
N GLY A 127 -15.16 7.56 -8.95
CA GLY A 127 -15.87 7.32 -7.69
C GLY A 127 -16.07 8.57 -6.83
N LEU A 128 -15.17 9.55 -6.93
CA LEU A 128 -15.23 10.82 -6.20
C LEU A 128 -15.90 11.95 -6.99
N GLY A 129 -16.31 11.72 -8.24
CA GLY A 129 -16.93 12.72 -9.10
C GLY A 129 -16.01 13.89 -9.45
N CYS A 130 -14.69 13.68 -9.55
CA CYS A 130 -13.71 14.70 -9.86
C CYS A 130 -12.84 14.32 -11.08
N SER A 131 -12.07 15.29 -11.59
CA SER A 131 -11.16 15.01 -12.70
C SER A 131 -9.94 14.21 -12.25
N SER A 132 -9.45 13.32 -13.11
CA SER A 132 -8.23 12.54 -12.85
C SER A 132 -7.01 13.44 -12.61
N ASN A 133 -6.91 14.57 -13.32
CA ASN A 133 -5.85 15.56 -13.15
C ASN A 133 -5.90 16.24 -11.77
N GLY A 134 -7.09 16.66 -11.35
CA GLY A 134 -7.29 17.26 -10.02
C GLY A 134 -6.95 16.28 -8.90
N LEU A 135 -7.35 15.02 -9.06
CA LEU A 135 -7.03 13.96 -8.10
C LEU A 135 -5.52 13.66 -8.06
N ALA A 136 -4.85 13.59 -9.23
CA ALA A 136 -3.41 13.38 -9.30
C ALA A 136 -2.63 14.50 -8.58
N GLN A 137 -3.05 15.75 -8.74
CA GLN A 137 -2.46 16.88 -8.01
C GLN A 137 -2.70 16.79 -6.51
N ARG A 138 -3.90 16.34 -6.08
CA ARG A 138 -4.20 16.13 -4.66
C ARG A 138 -3.31 15.04 -4.06
N LEU A 139 -3.15 13.92 -4.74
CA LEU A 139 -2.24 12.85 -4.34
C LEU A 139 -0.79 13.32 -4.27
N ARG A 140 -0.35 14.14 -5.24
CA ARG A 140 0.99 14.76 -5.21
C ARG A 140 1.21 15.62 -3.96
N ARG A 141 0.22 16.44 -3.58
CA ARG A 141 0.30 17.25 -2.35
C ARG A 141 0.39 16.37 -1.09
N LEU A 142 -0.35 15.26 -1.05
CA LEU A 142 -0.28 14.31 0.05
C LEU A 142 1.11 13.66 0.15
N ARG A 143 1.71 13.26 -0.98
CA ARG A 143 3.10 12.74 -0.99
C ARG A 143 4.12 13.79 -0.52
N GLN A 144 3.98 15.04 -0.96
CA GLN A 144 4.83 16.14 -0.50
C GLN A 144 4.69 16.37 1.02
N SER A 145 3.48 16.33 1.54
CA SER A 145 3.21 16.44 2.97
C SER A 145 3.83 15.26 3.75
N LEU A 146 3.72 14.04 3.23
CA LEU A 146 4.37 12.87 3.81
C LEU A 146 5.89 13.04 3.84
N ARG A 147 6.49 13.42 2.72
CA ARG A 147 7.92 13.68 2.62
C ARG A 147 8.40 14.66 3.69
N GLN A 148 7.74 15.82 3.81
CA GLN A 148 8.06 16.82 4.82
C GLN A 148 7.91 16.29 6.26
N ALA A 149 6.93 15.44 6.51
CA ALA A 149 6.76 14.81 7.82
C ALA A 149 7.90 13.86 8.15
N LEU A 150 8.34 13.04 7.18
CA LEU A 150 9.46 12.11 7.34
C LEU A 150 10.78 12.85 7.53
N GLU A 151 11.05 13.90 6.74
CA GLU A 151 12.25 14.74 6.89
C GLU A 151 12.32 15.41 8.28
N LYS A 152 11.20 15.87 8.84
CA LYS A 152 11.13 16.44 10.20
C LYS A 152 11.41 15.40 11.29
N GLU A 153 11.15 14.15 11.05
CA GLU A 153 11.45 13.04 11.97
C GLU A 153 12.87 12.47 11.77
N GLY A 154 13.68 13.09 10.89
CA GLY A 154 15.06 12.70 10.66
C GLY A 154 15.23 11.51 9.73
N VAL A 155 14.18 11.11 9.01
CA VAL A 155 14.27 10.07 7.98
C VAL A 155 15.01 10.65 6.78
N VAL A 156 16.15 10.06 6.43
CA VAL A 156 16.92 10.43 5.23
C VAL A 156 16.23 9.80 4.00
N LEU A 157 15.83 10.64 3.04
CA LEU A 157 15.11 10.25 1.82
C LEU A 157 16.05 10.14 0.63
#